data_0a145a6fe34c4e3a51b2e4e4ece27fa9
#
_entry.id   0a145a6fe34c4e3a51b2e4e4ece27fa9
#
_cell.length_a   1.000
_cell.length_b   1.000
_cell.length_c   1.000
_cell.angle_alpha   90.00
_cell.angle_beta   90.00
_cell.angle_gamma   90.00
#
_symmetry.space_group_name_H-M   'P 1'
#
loop_
_entity.id
_entity.type
_entity.pdbx_description
1 polymer ?
#
loop_
_entity_poly.entity_id
_entity_poly.type
_entity_poly.pdbx_seq_one_letter_code
_entity_poly.pdbx_strand_id
1 'polypeptide(L)'
;MARKKIVAGNWKMNTLPAEGVELAKNVVAGRGEVCECVNFIVCPPFTHLSQVVEAVKGSDIAVGAQDCATEAKGAYTGEIAASMIAALGCKYVILGHSERRQYYGETSETLNKKMAQAYANNLIPIYCVGENLEEREAGNHFAVCKAQIEEVVFNLTEEQFANLVIAYEPVWAIGTGKTATAEQAQEIHAYIREVLRSKFGAAAEECPILYGGSCKPSNAAEIFAKEDVDGGLIGGAALKAEDFIGIGKGF
;
A
#
# COMPACT_ATOMS: atom_id res chain seq x y z
N MET A 1 17.43 10.26 8.03
CA MET A 1 17.34 8.84 8.52
C MET A 1 17.15 7.92 7.33
N ALA A 2 17.44 6.63 7.44
CA ALA A 2 17.11 5.70 6.34
C ALA A 2 15.59 5.54 6.22
N ARG A 3 15.07 5.50 4.98
CA ARG A 3 13.64 5.27 4.72
C ARG A 3 13.18 3.93 5.29
N LYS A 4 11.92 3.87 5.71
CA LYS A 4 11.30 2.63 6.21
C LYS A 4 11.19 1.62 5.07
N LYS A 5 11.68 0.41 5.27
CA LYS A 5 11.46 -0.73 4.39
C LYS A 5 10.11 -1.36 4.74
N ILE A 6 9.21 -1.51 3.77
CA ILE A 6 7.84 -1.96 4.02
C ILE A 6 7.44 -3.05 3.03
N VAL A 7 6.93 -4.17 3.55
CA VAL A 7 6.28 -5.22 2.76
C VAL A 7 4.82 -5.32 3.21
N ALA A 8 3.92 -4.77 2.40
CA ALA A 8 2.49 -4.73 2.70
C ALA A 8 1.74 -5.74 1.83
N GLY A 9 1.00 -6.65 2.46
CA GLY A 9 0.23 -7.70 1.80
C GLY A 9 -1.23 -7.28 1.61
N ASN A 10 -1.61 -6.88 0.41
CA ASN A 10 -3.00 -6.66 0.04
C ASN A 10 -3.63 -8.00 -0.35
N TRP A 11 -4.44 -8.57 0.55
CA TRP A 11 -5.10 -9.86 0.31
C TRP A 11 -6.25 -9.75 -0.69
N LYS A 12 -6.67 -8.52 -1.02
CA LYS A 12 -7.81 -8.26 -1.89
C LYS A 12 -9.06 -8.99 -1.40
N MET A 13 -9.93 -9.45 -2.30
CA MET A 13 -11.15 -10.21 -1.97
C MET A 13 -10.85 -11.71 -1.96
N ASN A 14 -9.99 -12.15 -1.04
CA ASN A 14 -9.61 -13.55 -0.89
C ASN A 14 -9.70 -13.98 0.57
N THR A 15 -9.71 -15.29 0.78
CA THR A 15 -9.78 -16.02 2.06
C THR A 15 -11.16 -15.92 2.74
N LEU A 16 -11.49 -16.93 3.50
CA LEU A 16 -12.52 -16.89 4.52
C LEU A 16 -11.90 -16.46 5.85
N PRO A 17 -12.67 -15.99 6.85
CA PRO A 17 -12.12 -15.50 8.12
C PRO A 17 -11.15 -16.47 8.80
N ALA A 18 -11.48 -17.76 8.87
CA ALA A 18 -10.61 -18.77 9.49
C ALA A 18 -9.30 -18.97 8.72
N GLU A 19 -9.36 -18.96 7.38
CA GLU A 19 -8.17 -19.07 6.51
C GLU A 19 -7.29 -17.83 6.66
N GLY A 20 -7.88 -16.64 6.75
CA GLY A 20 -7.16 -15.39 6.98
C GLY A 20 -6.44 -15.35 8.33
N VAL A 21 -7.08 -15.88 9.38
CA VAL A 21 -6.43 -16.03 10.70
C VAL A 21 -5.23 -16.98 10.63
N GLU A 22 -5.38 -18.12 9.95
CA GLU A 22 -4.29 -19.09 9.80
C GLU A 22 -3.15 -18.50 8.97
N LEU A 23 -3.46 -17.79 7.88
CA LEU A 23 -2.44 -17.09 7.08
C LEU A 23 -1.69 -16.07 7.93
N ALA A 24 -2.38 -15.26 8.74
CA ALA A 24 -1.75 -14.28 9.62
C ALA A 24 -0.81 -14.93 10.64
N LYS A 25 -1.24 -16.03 11.27
CA LYS A 25 -0.39 -16.80 12.21
C LYS A 25 0.86 -17.36 11.53
N ASN A 26 0.74 -17.87 10.31
CA ASN A 26 1.86 -18.38 9.55
C ASN A 26 2.85 -17.26 9.16
N VAL A 27 2.36 -16.04 8.86
CA VAL A 27 3.22 -14.87 8.66
C VAL A 27 3.95 -14.52 9.97
N VAL A 28 3.27 -14.53 11.11
CA VAL A 28 3.91 -14.29 12.43
C VAL A 28 5.00 -15.35 12.70
N ALA A 29 4.72 -16.62 12.43
CA ALA A 29 5.67 -17.70 12.65
C ALA A 29 6.95 -17.55 11.80
N GLY A 30 6.82 -17.09 10.56
CA GLY A 30 7.96 -16.85 9.66
C GLY A 30 8.67 -15.51 9.87
N ARG A 31 8.11 -14.59 10.66
CA ARG A 31 8.62 -13.22 10.81
C ARG A 31 10.09 -13.15 11.25
N GLY A 32 10.50 -14.05 12.13
CA GLY A 32 11.88 -14.12 12.64
C GLY A 32 12.94 -14.47 11.59
N GLU A 33 12.56 -14.90 10.40
CA GLU A 33 13.46 -15.19 9.29
C GLU A 33 13.90 -13.95 8.49
N VAL A 34 13.30 -12.80 8.78
CA VAL A 34 13.54 -11.53 8.06
C VAL A 34 14.11 -10.49 9.01
N CYS A 35 15.00 -9.62 8.48
CA CYS A 35 15.57 -8.51 9.23
C CYS A 35 14.48 -7.68 9.94
N GLU A 36 14.72 -7.29 11.19
CA GLU A 36 13.83 -6.40 11.96
C GLU A 36 13.68 -5.01 11.31
N CYS A 37 14.58 -4.66 10.41
CA CYS A 37 14.53 -3.41 9.64
C CYS A 37 13.36 -3.36 8.63
N VAL A 38 12.71 -4.50 8.34
CA VAL A 38 11.58 -4.61 7.42
C VAL A 38 10.27 -4.61 8.18
N ASN A 39 9.38 -3.67 7.85
CA ASN A 39 8.05 -3.57 8.44
C ASN A 39 7.05 -4.39 7.63
N PHE A 40 6.41 -5.37 8.24
CA PHE A 40 5.35 -6.15 7.62
C PHE A 40 3.97 -5.56 7.95
N ILE A 41 3.12 -5.46 6.90
CA ILE A 41 1.73 -5.04 7.02
C ILE A 41 0.86 -6.09 6.33
N VAL A 42 -0.22 -6.53 6.95
CA VAL A 42 -1.22 -7.39 6.31
C VAL A 42 -2.54 -6.64 6.20
N CYS A 43 -3.13 -6.64 4.99
CA CYS A 43 -4.37 -5.94 4.69
C CYS A 43 -5.44 -6.96 4.24
N PRO A 44 -6.14 -7.62 5.19
CA PRO A 44 -7.20 -8.58 4.90
C PRO A 44 -8.51 -7.88 4.52
N PRO A 45 -9.51 -8.61 3.98
CA PRO A 45 -10.89 -8.13 3.86
C PRO A 45 -11.46 -7.65 5.21
N PHE A 46 -12.41 -6.71 5.17
CA PHE A 46 -13.03 -6.14 6.38
C PHE A 46 -13.59 -7.19 7.34
N THR A 47 -14.15 -8.28 6.80
CA THR A 47 -14.73 -9.39 7.58
C THR A 47 -13.72 -10.11 8.46
N HIS A 48 -12.42 -9.93 8.23
CA HIS A 48 -11.36 -10.63 8.96
C HIS A 48 -10.59 -9.71 9.91
N LEU A 49 -10.74 -8.37 9.79
CA LEU A 49 -9.88 -7.39 10.47
C LEU A 49 -9.72 -7.66 11.97
N SER A 50 -10.83 -7.80 12.71
CA SER A 50 -10.76 -8.00 14.16
C SER A 50 -10.01 -9.29 14.56
N GLN A 51 -10.24 -10.36 13.81
CA GLN A 51 -9.62 -11.66 14.08
C GLN A 51 -8.13 -11.67 13.69
N VAL A 52 -7.78 -11.00 12.59
CA VAL A 52 -6.38 -10.88 12.14
C VAL A 52 -5.60 -9.98 13.08
N VAL A 53 -6.18 -8.87 13.55
CA VAL A 53 -5.54 -8.03 14.59
C VAL A 53 -5.21 -8.84 15.85
N GLU A 54 -6.15 -9.66 16.32
CA GLU A 54 -5.87 -10.52 17.49
C GLU A 54 -4.84 -11.61 17.17
N ALA A 55 -4.84 -12.16 15.94
CA ALA A 55 -3.90 -13.20 15.52
C ALA A 55 -2.44 -12.71 15.43
N VAL A 56 -2.21 -11.43 15.11
CA VAL A 56 -0.85 -10.85 15.05
C VAL A 56 -0.42 -10.16 16.34
N LYS A 57 -1.26 -10.15 17.36
CA LYS A 57 -1.00 -9.49 18.64
C LYS A 57 0.27 -10.02 19.31
N GLY A 58 1.12 -9.10 19.76
CA GLY A 58 2.41 -9.44 20.37
C GLY A 58 3.55 -9.62 19.35
N SER A 59 3.27 -9.48 18.04
CA SER A 59 4.28 -9.38 17.00
C SER A 59 4.46 -7.92 16.56
N ASP A 60 5.45 -7.67 15.70
CA ASP A 60 5.70 -6.37 15.06
C ASP A 60 4.93 -6.19 13.74
N ILE A 61 4.09 -7.16 13.35
CA ILE A 61 3.28 -7.10 12.13
C ILE A 61 2.10 -6.17 12.35
N ALA A 62 1.98 -5.17 11.49
CA ALA A 62 0.85 -4.26 11.50
C ALA A 62 -0.32 -4.78 10.65
N VAL A 63 -1.53 -4.35 10.99
CA VAL A 63 -2.73 -4.62 10.19
C VAL A 63 -3.23 -3.34 9.54
N GLY A 64 -3.65 -3.43 8.29
CA GLY A 64 -4.27 -2.36 7.52
C GLY A 64 -5.61 -2.79 6.94
N ALA A 65 -6.47 -1.82 6.67
CA ALA A 65 -7.70 -2.02 5.90
C ALA A 65 -7.46 -1.81 4.40
N GLN A 66 -8.33 -2.36 3.56
CA GLN A 66 -8.22 -2.23 2.09
C GLN A 66 -8.90 -0.97 1.54
N ASP A 67 -9.69 -0.27 2.37
CA ASP A 67 -10.37 0.98 2.07
C ASP A 67 -10.98 1.58 3.35
N CYS A 68 -11.54 2.80 3.27
CA CYS A 68 -12.46 3.36 4.26
C CYS A 68 -13.50 4.25 3.59
N ALA A 69 -14.58 4.57 4.30
CA ALA A 69 -15.61 5.48 3.84
C ALA A 69 -15.12 6.94 3.78
N THR A 70 -15.79 7.76 2.95
CA THR A 70 -15.58 9.22 2.88
C THR A 70 -16.16 9.94 4.10
N GLU A 71 -17.07 9.31 4.82
CA GLU A 71 -17.87 9.88 5.91
C GLU A 71 -17.50 9.29 7.26
N ALA A 72 -17.57 10.11 8.31
CA ALA A 72 -17.21 9.69 9.65
C ALA A 72 -18.24 8.71 10.26
N LYS A 73 -19.53 8.88 9.93
CA LYS A 73 -20.66 8.07 10.40
C LYS A 73 -21.94 8.49 9.68
N GLY A 74 -23.00 7.70 9.79
CA GLY A 74 -24.33 8.10 9.35
C GLY A 74 -25.04 7.07 8.49
N ALA A 75 -25.95 7.53 7.64
CA ALA A 75 -26.81 6.72 6.78
C ALA A 75 -26.06 6.31 5.49
N TYR A 76 -25.03 5.50 5.64
CA TYR A 76 -24.16 4.99 4.56
C TYR A 76 -24.11 3.46 4.65
N THR A 77 -25.23 2.81 4.42
CA THR A 77 -25.41 1.36 4.56
C THR A 77 -24.35 0.61 3.73
N GLY A 78 -23.56 -0.24 4.40
CA GLY A 78 -22.51 -1.04 3.78
C GLY A 78 -21.10 -0.43 3.87
N GLU A 79 -20.96 0.87 4.19
CA GLU A 79 -19.67 1.55 4.34
C GLU A 79 -19.02 1.29 5.72
N ILE A 80 -17.69 1.34 5.72
CA ILE A 80 -16.86 1.16 6.92
C ILE A 80 -16.12 2.46 7.21
N ALA A 81 -16.47 3.13 8.30
CA ALA A 81 -15.81 4.36 8.70
C ALA A 81 -14.36 4.12 9.17
N ALA A 82 -13.48 5.09 8.94
CA ALA A 82 -12.09 5.03 9.40
C ALA A 82 -11.98 4.84 10.92
N SER A 83 -12.91 5.43 11.70
CA SER A 83 -12.99 5.24 13.16
C SER A 83 -13.26 3.78 13.57
N MET A 84 -14.07 3.04 12.79
CA MET A 84 -14.33 1.62 13.05
C MET A 84 -13.07 0.78 12.81
N ILE A 85 -12.31 1.10 11.75
CA ILE A 85 -11.05 0.45 11.41
C ILE A 85 -10.01 0.69 12.51
N ALA A 86 -9.83 1.94 12.92
CA ALA A 86 -8.89 2.32 13.99
C ALA A 86 -9.27 1.67 15.34
N ALA A 87 -10.56 1.61 15.68
CA ALA A 87 -11.04 0.99 16.91
C ALA A 87 -10.72 -0.51 17.00
N LEU A 88 -10.56 -1.20 15.88
CA LEU A 88 -10.09 -2.59 15.84
C LEU A 88 -8.59 -2.75 16.13
N GLY A 89 -7.81 -1.65 16.09
CA GLY A 89 -6.35 -1.67 16.25
C GLY A 89 -5.57 -1.69 14.93
N CYS A 90 -6.24 -1.48 13.80
CA CYS A 90 -5.55 -1.28 12.52
C CYS A 90 -4.73 0.00 12.53
N LYS A 91 -3.57 -0.02 11.86
CA LYS A 91 -2.67 1.14 11.76
C LYS A 91 -2.63 1.75 10.37
N TYR A 92 -2.96 0.99 9.34
CA TYR A 92 -2.86 1.41 7.94
C TYR A 92 -4.20 1.29 7.23
N VAL A 93 -4.32 2.02 6.11
CA VAL A 93 -5.43 1.89 5.17
C VAL A 93 -4.93 2.10 3.74
N ILE A 94 -5.29 1.20 2.82
CA ILE A 94 -5.01 1.35 1.39
C ILE A 94 -6.06 2.29 0.83
N LEU A 95 -5.64 3.32 0.09
CA LEU A 95 -6.53 4.29 -0.57
C LEU A 95 -6.14 4.48 -2.03
N GLY A 96 -7.13 4.55 -2.92
CA GLY A 96 -6.91 4.80 -4.33
C GLY A 96 -6.33 3.62 -5.12
N HIS A 97 -6.43 2.39 -4.60
CA HIS A 97 -5.99 1.19 -5.33
C HIS A 97 -6.61 1.14 -6.73
N SER A 98 -5.85 0.73 -7.73
CA SER A 98 -6.28 0.72 -9.14
C SER A 98 -7.62 0.02 -9.38
N GLU A 99 -7.88 -1.09 -8.69
CA GLU A 99 -9.18 -1.79 -8.76
C GLU A 99 -10.34 -0.91 -8.29
N ARG A 100 -10.13 -0.06 -7.27
CA ARG A 100 -11.17 0.83 -6.76
C ARG A 100 -11.42 2.01 -7.69
N ARG A 101 -10.35 2.55 -8.29
CA ARG A 101 -10.50 3.56 -9.35
C ARG A 101 -11.25 3.01 -10.54
N GLN A 102 -10.91 1.80 -10.98
CA GLN A 102 -11.47 1.18 -12.18
C GLN A 102 -12.90 0.66 -11.99
N TYR A 103 -13.18 -0.04 -10.89
CA TYR A 103 -14.45 -0.76 -10.72
C TYR A 103 -15.47 -0.01 -9.87
N TYR A 104 -15.02 0.89 -9.01
CA TYR A 104 -15.87 1.61 -8.05
C TYR A 104 -15.86 3.12 -8.24
N GLY A 105 -15.18 3.62 -9.29
CA GLY A 105 -15.21 5.03 -9.66
C GLY A 105 -14.57 5.95 -8.62
N GLU A 106 -13.55 5.51 -7.90
CA GLU A 106 -12.82 6.39 -6.98
C GLU A 106 -12.14 7.52 -7.74
N THR A 107 -12.43 8.74 -7.34
CA THR A 107 -11.88 9.99 -7.89
C THR A 107 -10.96 10.67 -6.88
N SER A 108 -10.18 11.64 -7.34
CA SER A 108 -9.36 12.47 -6.44
C SER A 108 -10.19 13.20 -5.39
N GLU A 109 -11.43 13.60 -5.71
CA GLU A 109 -12.36 14.21 -4.74
C GLU A 109 -12.72 13.23 -3.62
N THR A 110 -13.13 12.00 -3.97
CA THR A 110 -13.46 10.97 -2.96
C THR A 110 -12.23 10.58 -2.14
N LEU A 111 -11.06 10.50 -2.77
CA LEU A 111 -9.81 10.16 -2.12
C LEU A 111 -9.33 11.24 -1.14
N ASN A 112 -9.50 12.52 -1.46
CA ASN A 112 -9.24 13.61 -0.51
C ASN A 112 -10.10 13.48 0.76
N LYS A 113 -11.38 13.14 0.61
CA LYS A 113 -12.27 12.89 1.76
C LYS A 113 -11.81 11.68 2.59
N LYS A 114 -11.45 10.58 1.94
CA LYS A 114 -10.92 9.38 2.61
C LYS A 114 -9.60 9.64 3.33
N MET A 115 -8.68 10.40 2.72
CA MET A 115 -7.44 10.83 3.36
C MET A 115 -7.71 11.63 4.64
N ALA A 116 -8.66 12.56 4.60
CA ALA A 116 -9.05 13.33 5.77
C ALA A 116 -9.61 12.43 6.89
N GLN A 117 -10.45 11.43 6.55
CA GLN A 117 -10.98 10.48 7.52
C GLN A 117 -9.87 9.57 8.11
N ALA A 118 -8.93 9.12 7.28
CA ALA A 118 -7.82 8.30 7.74
C ALA A 118 -6.97 9.06 8.78
N TYR A 119 -6.52 10.27 8.46
CA TYR A 119 -5.72 11.08 9.38
C TYR A 119 -6.48 11.50 10.63
N ALA A 120 -7.76 11.83 10.54
CA ALA A 120 -8.60 12.15 11.70
C ALA A 120 -8.71 10.99 12.69
N ASN A 121 -8.40 9.77 12.26
CA ASN A 121 -8.47 8.55 13.08
C ASN A 121 -7.08 7.90 13.26
N ASN A 122 -5.98 8.64 13.03
CA ASN A 122 -4.60 8.18 13.19
C ASN A 122 -4.26 6.91 12.36
N LEU A 123 -4.94 6.70 11.23
CA LEU A 123 -4.55 5.69 10.26
C LEU A 123 -3.50 6.26 9.31
N ILE A 124 -2.53 5.44 8.95
CA ILE A 124 -1.48 5.78 7.98
C ILE A 124 -1.96 5.33 6.60
N PRO A 125 -2.21 6.25 5.64
CA PRO A 125 -2.60 5.86 4.30
C PRO A 125 -1.44 5.20 3.55
N ILE A 126 -1.75 4.12 2.81
CA ILE A 126 -0.96 3.61 1.69
C ILE A 126 -1.69 4.09 0.43
N TYR A 127 -1.24 5.22 -0.10
CA TYR A 127 -1.88 5.87 -1.23
C TYR A 127 -1.36 5.32 -2.56
N CYS A 128 -2.26 4.73 -3.34
CA CYS A 128 -1.94 4.09 -4.60
C CYS A 128 -2.04 5.06 -5.78
N VAL A 129 -1.02 5.06 -6.61
CA VAL A 129 -0.93 5.80 -7.88
C VAL A 129 -0.41 4.88 -8.97
N GLY A 130 -0.80 5.13 -10.22
CA GLY A 130 -0.30 4.34 -11.34
C GLY A 130 -1.11 4.53 -12.61
N GLU A 131 -0.50 4.17 -13.72
CA GLU A 131 -1.04 4.29 -15.06
C GLU A 131 -1.55 2.96 -15.60
N ASN A 132 -2.55 3.02 -16.49
CA ASN A 132 -3.02 1.88 -17.26
C ASN A 132 -2.15 1.65 -18.53
N LEU A 133 -2.48 0.62 -19.30
CA LEU A 133 -1.71 0.25 -20.49
C LEU A 133 -1.77 1.33 -21.58
N GLU A 134 -2.93 1.91 -21.83
CA GLU A 134 -3.11 2.95 -22.86
C GLU A 134 -2.30 4.20 -22.51
N GLU A 135 -2.31 4.61 -21.25
CA GLU A 135 -1.52 5.74 -20.73
C GLU A 135 -0.01 5.47 -20.84
N ARG A 136 0.41 4.22 -20.57
CA ARG A 136 1.80 3.81 -20.71
C ARG A 136 2.27 3.83 -22.15
N GLU A 137 1.50 3.24 -23.07
CA GLU A 137 1.80 3.19 -24.50
C GLU A 137 1.79 4.58 -25.15
N ALA A 138 0.95 5.48 -24.66
CA ALA A 138 0.92 6.89 -25.08
C ALA A 138 2.08 7.74 -24.49
N GLY A 139 2.94 7.17 -23.63
CA GLY A 139 4.02 7.89 -22.95
C GLY A 139 3.55 8.84 -21.83
N ASN A 140 2.29 8.74 -21.40
CA ASN A 140 1.67 9.64 -20.43
C ASN A 140 1.83 9.20 -18.96
N HIS A 141 2.50 8.08 -18.68
CA HIS A 141 2.61 7.49 -17.34
C HIS A 141 3.15 8.46 -16.27
N PHE A 142 4.12 9.30 -16.62
CA PHE A 142 4.63 10.33 -15.72
C PHE A 142 3.57 11.38 -15.39
N ALA A 143 2.87 11.87 -16.42
CA ALA A 143 1.83 12.89 -16.24
C ALA A 143 0.66 12.37 -15.41
N VAL A 144 0.26 11.11 -15.61
CA VAL A 144 -0.81 10.45 -14.84
C VAL A 144 -0.42 10.32 -13.36
N CYS A 145 0.75 9.77 -13.07
CA CYS A 145 1.22 9.63 -11.69
C CYS A 145 1.37 11.00 -11.00
N LYS A 146 1.89 12.00 -11.73
CA LYS A 146 1.99 13.37 -11.22
C LYS A 146 0.62 13.94 -10.87
N ALA A 147 -0.34 13.87 -11.78
CA ALA A 147 -1.69 14.39 -11.54
C ALA A 147 -2.35 13.73 -10.32
N GLN A 148 -2.27 12.39 -10.20
CA GLN A 148 -2.81 11.66 -9.06
C GLN A 148 -2.17 12.09 -7.73
N ILE A 149 -0.87 12.43 -7.72
CA ILE A 149 -0.18 12.93 -6.54
C ILE A 149 -0.59 14.38 -6.25
N GLU A 150 -0.55 15.25 -7.25
CA GLU A 150 -0.85 16.68 -7.07
C GLU A 150 -2.29 16.91 -6.59
N GLU A 151 -3.26 16.17 -7.13
CA GLU A 151 -4.68 16.30 -6.79
C GLU A 151 -5.04 15.83 -5.37
N VAL A 152 -4.22 14.97 -4.76
CA VAL A 152 -4.52 14.39 -3.44
C VAL A 152 -3.41 14.70 -2.43
N VAL A 153 -2.18 14.32 -2.73
CA VAL A 153 -1.07 14.40 -1.76
C VAL A 153 -0.67 15.85 -1.49
N PHE A 154 -0.74 16.74 -2.48
CA PHE A 154 -0.39 18.15 -2.30
C PHE A 154 -1.35 18.93 -1.40
N ASN A 155 -2.51 18.35 -1.06
CA ASN A 155 -3.46 18.91 -0.11
C ASN A 155 -3.13 18.55 1.36
N LEU A 156 -2.12 17.71 1.60
CA LEU A 156 -1.71 17.30 2.93
C LEU A 156 -0.87 18.39 3.63
N THR A 157 -0.97 18.45 4.95
CA THR A 157 -0.01 19.18 5.79
C THR A 157 1.32 18.42 5.85
N GLU A 158 2.40 19.08 6.28
CA GLU A 158 3.70 18.42 6.48
C GLU A 158 3.63 17.27 7.50
N GLU A 159 2.85 17.43 8.57
CA GLU A 159 2.64 16.39 9.59
C GLU A 159 1.91 15.16 9.01
N GLN A 160 0.88 15.38 8.18
CA GLN A 160 0.18 14.33 7.47
C GLN A 160 1.09 13.63 6.47
N PHE A 161 1.85 14.39 5.69
CA PHE A 161 2.79 13.85 4.71
C PHE A 161 3.87 12.98 5.38
N ALA A 162 4.36 13.34 6.54
CA ALA A 162 5.33 12.53 7.31
C ALA A 162 4.80 11.14 7.71
N ASN A 163 3.47 10.95 7.65
CA ASN A 163 2.78 9.70 7.94
C ASN A 163 2.07 9.14 6.70
N LEU A 164 2.68 9.28 5.53
CA LEU A 164 2.20 8.75 4.26
C LEU A 164 3.10 7.65 3.75
N VAL A 165 2.51 6.66 3.10
CA VAL A 165 3.19 5.68 2.25
C VAL A 165 2.60 5.79 0.85
N ILE A 166 3.45 5.86 -0.18
CA ILE A 166 3.01 5.80 -1.58
C ILE A 166 3.15 4.35 -2.07
N ALA A 167 2.22 3.89 -2.91
CA ALA A 167 2.37 2.65 -3.65
C ALA A 167 2.20 2.93 -5.14
N TYR A 168 3.22 2.65 -5.93
CA TYR A 168 3.14 2.75 -7.38
C TYR A 168 2.64 1.43 -7.97
N GLU A 169 1.55 1.49 -8.71
CA GLU A 169 0.93 0.36 -9.38
C GLU A 169 1.10 0.48 -10.91
N PRO A 170 2.01 -0.29 -11.55
CA PRO A 170 1.97 -0.46 -13.00
C PRO A 170 0.73 -1.29 -13.36
N VAL A 171 -0.45 -0.63 -13.54
CA VAL A 171 -1.75 -1.31 -13.67
C VAL A 171 -1.74 -2.29 -14.85
N TRP A 172 -1.00 -1.97 -15.91
CA TRP A 172 -0.79 -2.84 -17.08
C TRP A 172 -0.04 -4.15 -16.76
N ALA A 173 0.63 -4.24 -15.61
CA ALA A 173 1.38 -5.41 -15.16
C ALA A 173 0.67 -6.18 -14.03
N ILE A 174 -0.47 -5.68 -13.51
CA ILE A 174 -1.19 -6.32 -12.41
C ILE A 174 -2.11 -7.41 -12.96
N GLY A 175 -1.86 -8.67 -12.57
CA GLY A 175 -2.71 -9.81 -12.95
C GLY A 175 -2.64 -10.22 -14.44
N THR A 176 -1.78 -9.59 -15.24
CA THR A 176 -1.65 -9.84 -16.68
C THR A 176 -0.57 -10.86 -17.05
N GLY A 177 0.25 -11.27 -16.07
CA GLY A 177 1.46 -12.06 -16.30
C GLY A 177 2.66 -11.24 -16.80
N LYS A 178 2.48 -9.97 -17.12
CA LYS A 178 3.57 -9.03 -17.39
C LYS A 178 4.17 -8.54 -16.06
N THR A 179 5.45 -8.21 -16.06
CA THR A 179 6.16 -7.64 -14.90
C THR A 179 6.95 -6.44 -15.39
N ALA A 180 6.86 -5.32 -14.71
CA ALA A 180 7.79 -4.22 -14.96
C ALA A 180 9.20 -4.65 -14.59
N THR A 181 10.22 -4.21 -15.33
CA THR A 181 11.61 -4.44 -14.92
C THR A 181 11.95 -3.62 -13.69
N ALA A 182 13.01 -4.00 -12.99
CA ALA A 182 13.49 -3.24 -11.84
C ALA A 182 13.91 -1.80 -12.24
N GLU A 183 14.43 -1.62 -13.45
CA GLU A 183 14.77 -0.31 -14.02
C GLU A 183 13.52 0.55 -14.28
N GLN A 184 12.45 -0.06 -14.82
CA GLN A 184 11.18 0.64 -15.03
C GLN A 184 10.53 1.04 -13.68
N ALA A 185 10.63 0.17 -12.67
CA ALA A 185 10.19 0.50 -11.32
C ALA A 185 11.02 1.67 -10.76
N GLN A 186 12.35 1.63 -10.86
CA GLN A 186 13.23 2.70 -10.41
C GLN A 186 12.91 4.04 -11.09
N GLU A 187 12.75 4.03 -12.41
CA GLU A 187 12.47 5.24 -13.19
C GLU A 187 11.24 5.98 -12.66
N ILE A 188 10.13 5.26 -12.46
CA ILE A 188 8.88 5.87 -12.01
C ILE A 188 8.93 6.23 -10.51
N HIS A 189 9.59 5.42 -9.67
CA HIS A 189 9.76 5.72 -8.26
C HIS A 189 10.61 6.99 -8.06
N ALA A 190 11.71 7.14 -8.79
CA ALA A 190 12.53 8.35 -8.76
C ALA A 190 11.71 9.59 -9.19
N TYR A 191 10.91 9.46 -10.26
CA TYR A 191 10.04 10.52 -10.71
C TYR A 191 8.97 10.89 -9.67
N ILE A 192 8.30 9.91 -9.06
CA ILE A 192 7.34 10.14 -7.97
C ILE A 192 8.01 10.91 -6.83
N ARG A 193 9.21 10.50 -6.42
CA ARG A 193 9.97 11.18 -5.36
C ARG A 193 10.30 12.63 -5.74
N GLU A 194 10.64 12.88 -7.00
CA GLU A 194 10.87 14.25 -7.49
C GLU A 194 9.59 15.11 -7.43
N VAL A 195 8.44 14.56 -7.83
CA VAL A 195 7.15 15.24 -7.70
C VAL A 195 6.87 15.57 -6.22
N LEU A 196 7.06 14.62 -5.31
CA LEU A 196 6.90 14.85 -3.87
C LEU A 196 7.87 15.94 -3.35
N ARG A 197 9.13 15.92 -3.80
CA ARG A 197 10.15 16.91 -3.43
C ARG A 197 9.77 18.32 -3.87
N SER A 198 9.08 18.49 -4.99
CA SER A 198 8.64 19.79 -5.48
C SER A 198 7.68 20.50 -4.51
N LYS A 199 6.96 19.76 -3.67
CA LYS A 199 6.00 20.29 -2.68
C LYS A 199 6.58 20.26 -1.25
N PHE A 200 7.19 19.13 -0.86
CA PHE A 200 7.56 18.84 0.53
C PHE A 200 9.07 18.93 0.79
N GLY A 201 9.86 19.33 -0.22
CA GLY A 201 11.30 19.51 -0.06
C GLY A 201 11.99 18.25 0.45
N ALA A 202 12.84 18.40 1.45
CA ALA A 202 13.64 17.31 2.03
C ALA A 202 12.79 16.20 2.68
N ALA A 203 11.56 16.49 3.12
CA ALA A 203 10.68 15.48 3.71
C ALA A 203 10.31 14.36 2.71
N ALA A 204 10.34 14.64 1.40
CA ALA A 204 10.13 13.64 0.35
C ALA A 204 11.17 12.49 0.39
N GLU A 205 12.37 12.75 0.91
CA GLU A 205 13.41 11.72 1.06
C GLU A 205 13.07 10.68 2.13
N GLU A 206 12.16 10.97 3.03
CA GLU A 206 11.75 10.05 4.11
C GLU A 206 10.45 9.31 3.79
N CYS A 207 9.69 9.73 2.75
CA CYS A 207 8.44 9.09 2.34
C CYS A 207 8.71 7.74 1.67
N PRO A 208 8.19 6.62 2.21
CA PRO A 208 8.35 5.32 1.57
C PRO A 208 7.52 5.23 0.29
N ILE A 209 8.14 4.69 -0.79
CA ILE A 209 7.48 4.41 -2.07
C ILE A 209 7.57 2.92 -2.35
N LEU A 210 6.42 2.23 -2.38
CA LEU A 210 6.31 0.80 -2.56
C LEU A 210 6.03 0.44 -4.02
N TYR A 211 6.63 -0.62 -4.50
CA TYR A 211 6.30 -1.21 -5.80
C TYR A 211 5.05 -2.09 -5.70
N GLY A 212 3.99 -1.75 -6.43
CA GLY A 212 2.69 -2.43 -6.43
C GLY A 212 2.47 -3.38 -7.61
N GLY A 213 3.49 -3.63 -8.43
CA GLY A 213 3.41 -4.60 -9.52
C GLY A 213 3.66 -6.04 -9.05
N SER A 214 3.83 -6.96 -10.02
CA SER A 214 4.08 -8.37 -9.72
C SER A 214 5.43 -8.57 -9.03
N CYS A 215 5.40 -8.91 -7.75
CA CYS A 215 6.56 -9.19 -6.92
C CYS A 215 6.45 -10.60 -6.32
N LYS A 216 7.56 -11.35 -6.39
CA LYS A 216 7.70 -12.72 -5.90
C LYS A 216 9.05 -12.85 -5.18
N PRO A 217 9.28 -13.92 -4.38
CA PRO A 217 10.59 -14.13 -3.75
C PRO A 217 11.77 -14.12 -4.74
N SER A 218 11.54 -14.58 -5.98
CA SER A 218 12.58 -14.68 -7.01
C SER A 218 13.02 -13.35 -7.65
N ASN A 219 12.22 -12.27 -7.54
CA ASN A 219 12.55 -10.96 -8.12
C ASN A 219 12.59 -9.82 -7.08
N ALA A 220 12.19 -10.09 -5.84
CA ALA A 220 12.11 -9.08 -4.80
C ALA A 220 13.47 -8.39 -4.55
N ALA A 221 14.55 -9.16 -4.44
CA ALA A 221 15.89 -8.60 -4.18
C ALA A 221 16.35 -7.64 -5.28
N GLU A 222 16.10 -7.95 -6.55
CA GLU A 222 16.47 -7.08 -7.68
C GLU A 222 15.67 -5.76 -7.66
N ILE A 223 14.37 -5.84 -7.36
CA ILE A 223 13.47 -4.68 -7.29
C ILE A 223 13.82 -3.81 -6.07
N PHE A 224 14.00 -4.42 -4.89
CA PHE A 224 14.26 -3.69 -3.64
C PHE A 224 15.69 -3.15 -3.51
N ALA A 225 16.61 -3.62 -4.38
CA ALA A 225 17.95 -3.05 -4.49
C ALA A 225 17.97 -1.67 -5.18
N LYS A 226 16.84 -1.25 -5.79
CA LYS A 226 16.77 0.06 -6.45
C LYS A 226 16.63 1.19 -5.43
N GLU A 227 17.30 2.31 -5.72
CA GLU A 227 17.49 3.43 -4.78
C GLU A 227 16.18 4.02 -4.25
N ASP A 228 15.15 4.12 -5.11
CA ASP A 228 13.88 4.75 -4.76
C ASP A 228 12.75 3.74 -4.44
N VAL A 229 13.06 2.45 -4.41
CA VAL A 229 12.10 1.40 -4.07
C VAL A 229 12.25 1.00 -2.61
N ASP A 230 11.29 1.36 -1.77
CA ASP A 230 11.33 1.16 -0.32
C ASP A 230 10.57 -0.11 0.12
N GLY A 231 10.17 -0.96 -0.84
CA GLY A 231 9.48 -2.22 -0.60
C GLY A 231 8.37 -2.49 -1.58
N GLY A 232 7.34 -3.24 -1.14
CA GLY A 232 6.26 -3.65 -2.03
C GLY A 232 4.88 -3.66 -1.41
N LEU A 233 3.86 -3.33 -2.24
CA LEU A 233 2.47 -3.63 -1.97
C LEU A 233 2.11 -4.92 -2.73
N ILE A 234 2.05 -6.03 -2.00
CA ILE A 234 2.05 -7.38 -2.54
C ILE A 234 0.63 -7.92 -2.64
N GLY A 235 0.21 -8.33 -3.83
CA GLY A 235 -1.08 -8.97 -4.05
C GLY A 235 -1.03 -10.49 -3.83
N GLY A 236 -1.17 -11.29 -4.89
CA GLY A 236 -1.33 -12.74 -4.83
C GLY A 236 -0.26 -13.51 -4.03
N ALA A 237 1.00 -13.07 -4.06
CA ALA A 237 2.07 -13.69 -3.27
C ALA A 237 1.88 -13.50 -1.75
N ALA A 238 1.12 -12.48 -1.32
CA ALA A 238 0.79 -12.29 0.09
C ALA A 238 -0.25 -13.29 0.63
N LEU A 239 -0.87 -14.09 -0.23
CA LEU A 239 -1.81 -15.15 0.16
C LEU A 239 -1.11 -16.46 0.55
N LYS A 240 0.22 -16.50 0.48
CA LYS A 240 1.07 -17.59 0.97
C LYS A 240 2.13 -17.02 1.89
N ALA A 241 2.10 -17.44 3.15
CA ALA A 241 3.03 -16.90 4.17
C ALA A 241 4.49 -17.08 3.76
N GLU A 242 4.86 -18.25 3.21
CA GLU A 242 6.21 -18.54 2.73
C GLU A 242 6.67 -17.55 1.65
N ASP A 243 5.82 -17.29 0.64
CA ASP A 243 6.14 -16.35 -0.43
C ASP A 243 6.23 -14.91 0.13
N PHE A 244 5.32 -14.53 1.01
CA PHE A 244 5.29 -13.19 1.60
C PHE A 244 6.53 -12.92 2.46
N ILE A 245 6.91 -13.86 3.30
CA ILE A 245 8.15 -13.82 4.08
C ILE A 245 9.38 -13.84 3.15
N GLY A 246 9.36 -14.71 2.11
CA GLY A 246 10.40 -14.77 1.10
C GLY A 246 10.64 -13.45 0.37
N ILE A 247 9.59 -12.67 0.11
CA ILE A 247 9.70 -11.30 -0.44
C ILE A 247 10.40 -10.38 0.56
N GLY A 248 10.08 -10.45 1.84
CA GLY A 248 10.75 -9.67 2.87
C GLY A 248 12.26 -9.93 2.99
N LYS A 249 12.72 -11.13 2.64
CA LYS A 249 14.15 -11.47 2.59
C LYS A 249 14.91 -10.79 1.43
N GLY A 250 14.20 -10.12 0.52
CA GLY A 250 14.79 -9.38 -0.59
C GLY A 250 15.52 -8.08 -0.20
N PHE A 251 15.51 -7.69 1.08
CA PHE A 251 16.20 -6.50 1.57
C PHE A 251 17.64 -6.78 2.06
#